data_8237cecbb0a6d10100530eac936fdbb7
#
_entry.id   8237cecbb0a6d10100530eac936fdbb7
#
_cell.length_a   1.000
_cell.length_b   1.000
_cell.length_c   1.000
_cell.angle_alpha   90.00
_cell.angle_beta   90.00
_cell.angle_gamma   90.00
#
_symmetry.space_group_name_H-M   'P 1'
#
loop_
_entity.id
_entity.type
_entity.pdbx_description
1 polymer ?
#
loop_
_entity_poly.entity_id
_entity_poly.type
_entity_poly.pdbx_seq_one_letter_code
_entity_poly.pdbx_strand_id
1 'polypeptide(L)'
;MKKISLILSILLFVGFTNLQAQENKPKESKKETMPPKEKYALEIAFISIGSGIDGASFDKIDAFIKNHPKKPVVKTVQKGREGERVMYLKLDELSKKEKHEFIKEVEKLIVNKNLVKIQRNFELETTETK
;
A
#
# COMPACT_ATOMS: atom_id res chain seq x y z
N MET A 1 18.52 -72.25 -44.81
CA MET A 1 18.76 -73.39 -43.86
C MET A 1 18.96 -72.90 -42.49
N LYS A 2 18.11 -73.40 -41.57
CA LYS A 2 18.42 -73.59 -40.14
C LYS A 2 18.70 -72.32 -39.30
N LYS A 3 18.15 -72.12 -38.13
CA LYS A 3 17.27 -72.87 -37.21
C LYS A 3 16.57 -71.91 -36.29
N ILE A 4 15.37 -72.23 -36.04
CA ILE A 4 14.52 -71.71 -34.96
C ILE A 4 15.23 -72.00 -33.64
N SER A 5 15.27 -70.99 -32.73
CA SER A 5 15.39 -71.23 -31.32
C SER A 5 14.47 -70.32 -30.57
N LEU A 6 13.42 -70.96 -30.21
CA LEU A 6 12.38 -70.48 -29.30
C LEU A 6 12.96 -70.55 -27.90
N ILE A 7 13.14 -69.44 -27.23
CA ILE A 7 13.34 -69.44 -25.79
C ILE A 7 12.27 -68.59 -25.17
N LEU A 8 11.32 -69.29 -24.64
CA LEU A 8 10.30 -68.89 -23.70
C LEU A 8 11.00 -68.42 -22.41
N SER A 9 10.90 -67.23 -22.05
CA SER A 9 11.37 -66.76 -20.73
C SER A 9 10.33 -65.92 -20.08
N ILE A 10 9.57 -66.56 -19.28
CA ILE A 10 8.92 -66.29 -18.02
C ILE A 10 8.90 -64.80 -17.62
N LEU A 11 7.72 -64.26 -17.69
CA LEU A 11 7.30 -62.99 -17.07
C LEU A 11 7.38 -63.15 -15.56
N LEU A 12 8.43 -62.61 -14.95
CA LEU A 12 8.46 -62.37 -13.52
C LEU A 12 7.92 -60.97 -13.28
N PHE A 13 6.65 -60.88 -12.95
CA PHE A 13 5.99 -59.67 -12.49
C PHE A 13 6.47 -59.42 -11.07
N VAL A 14 7.57 -58.67 -10.92
CA VAL A 14 7.95 -58.12 -9.64
C VAL A 14 7.17 -56.82 -9.47
N GLY A 15 6.15 -56.88 -8.67
CA GLY A 15 5.41 -55.72 -8.24
C GLY A 15 6.32 -54.76 -7.46
N PHE A 16 6.75 -53.73 -8.12
CA PHE A 16 7.29 -52.55 -7.41
C PHE A 16 6.12 -51.80 -6.80
N THR A 17 5.87 -52.07 -5.54
CA THR A 17 5.16 -51.14 -4.71
C THR A 17 5.99 -49.88 -4.58
N ASN A 18 5.67 -48.86 -5.38
CA ASN A 18 6.17 -47.53 -5.20
C ASN A 18 5.61 -47.01 -3.86
N LEU A 19 6.35 -47.24 -2.80
CA LEU A 19 6.23 -46.49 -1.58
C LEU A 19 6.83 -45.11 -1.91
N GLN A 20 5.98 -44.19 -2.40
CA GLN A 20 6.34 -42.80 -2.46
C GLN A 20 6.46 -42.34 -1.02
N ALA A 21 7.69 -42.35 -0.52
CA ALA A 21 8.03 -41.53 0.61
C ALA A 21 7.71 -40.07 0.17
N GLN A 22 6.64 -39.52 0.68
CA GLN A 22 6.41 -38.11 0.66
C GLN A 22 7.54 -37.48 1.47
N GLU A 23 8.56 -37.08 0.75
CA GLU A 23 9.57 -36.17 1.23
C GLU A 23 8.82 -34.89 1.57
N ASN A 24 8.50 -34.73 2.86
CA ASN A 24 8.04 -33.49 3.42
C ASN A 24 9.16 -32.46 3.25
N LYS A 25 9.22 -31.89 2.06
CA LYS A 25 9.96 -30.65 1.82
C LYS A 25 9.43 -29.64 2.81
N PRO A 26 10.25 -29.10 3.71
CA PRO A 26 9.81 -28.03 4.57
C PRO A 26 9.23 -26.96 3.65
N LYS A 27 7.97 -26.59 3.83
CA LYS A 27 7.41 -25.39 3.25
C LYS A 27 8.32 -24.25 3.72
N GLU A 28 9.21 -23.85 2.85
CA GLU A 28 9.91 -22.60 2.95
C GLU A 28 8.83 -21.55 3.19
N SER A 29 8.74 -21.10 4.43
CA SER A 29 7.82 -20.06 4.79
C SER A 29 8.22 -18.89 3.91
N LYS A 30 7.43 -18.60 2.88
CA LYS A 30 7.48 -17.35 2.16
C LYS A 30 7.43 -16.29 3.25
N LYS A 31 8.58 -15.70 3.53
CA LYS A 31 8.69 -14.48 4.30
C LYS A 31 7.75 -13.52 3.59
N GLU A 32 6.56 -13.34 4.14
CA GLU A 32 5.65 -12.31 3.66
C GLU A 32 6.43 -11.01 3.75
N THR A 33 6.90 -10.56 2.61
CA THR A 33 7.47 -9.24 2.46
C THR A 33 6.31 -8.30 2.74
N MET A 34 6.28 -7.75 3.97
CA MET A 34 5.35 -6.68 4.30
C MET A 34 5.44 -5.63 3.19
N PRO A 35 4.30 -5.16 2.66
CA PRO A 35 4.32 -4.11 1.67
C PRO A 35 5.11 -2.92 2.20
N PRO A 36 5.87 -2.23 1.34
CA PRO A 36 6.70 -1.12 1.77
C PRO A 36 5.81 -0.06 2.45
N LYS A 37 6.17 0.30 3.68
CA LYS A 37 5.48 1.36 4.42
C LYS A 37 5.98 2.71 3.91
N GLU A 38 5.10 3.50 3.36
CA GLU A 38 5.43 4.88 2.99
C GLU A 38 5.29 5.80 4.19
N LYS A 39 6.34 6.59 4.45
CA LYS A 39 6.35 7.61 5.52
C LYS A 39 5.88 8.95 4.97
N TYR A 40 4.97 9.56 5.69
CA TYR A 40 4.47 10.89 5.39
C TYR A 40 4.66 11.82 6.59
N ALA A 41 5.00 13.07 6.32
CA ALA A 41 5.13 14.10 7.34
C ALA A 41 3.76 14.64 7.78
N LEU A 42 2.80 14.64 6.86
CA LEU A 42 1.48 15.24 7.09
C LEU A 42 0.39 14.45 6.34
N GLU A 43 -0.68 14.14 7.06
CA GLU A 43 -1.97 13.71 6.53
C GLU A 43 -3.02 14.76 6.85
N ILE A 44 -3.85 15.12 5.87
CA ILE A 44 -4.99 16.01 6.03
C ILE A 44 -6.22 15.28 5.53
N ALA A 45 -7.09 14.84 6.44
CA ALA A 45 -8.31 14.13 6.12
C ALA A 45 -9.52 15.05 6.19
N PHE A 46 -10.21 15.21 5.07
CA PHE A 46 -11.49 15.93 4.97
C PHE A 46 -12.61 14.89 5.07
N ILE A 47 -13.32 14.93 6.18
CA ILE A 47 -14.39 13.97 6.50
C ILE A 47 -15.75 14.63 6.29
N SER A 48 -16.78 13.79 6.05
CA SER A 48 -18.18 14.20 6.01
C SER A 48 -18.94 13.65 7.21
N ILE A 49 -19.92 14.40 7.65
CA ILE A 49 -20.92 13.97 8.65
C ILE A 49 -22.34 14.01 8.07
N GLY A 50 -22.46 13.75 6.75
CA GLY A 50 -23.73 13.66 6.04
C GLY A 50 -24.08 14.87 5.17
N SER A 51 -23.30 15.94 5.21
CA SER A 51 -23.51 17.17 4.40
C SER A 51 -22.37 17.50 3.43
N GLY A 52 -21.50 16.53 3.19
CA GLY A 52 -20.26 16.71 2.41
C GLY A 52 -19.10 17.18 3.28
N ILE A 53 -17.94 17.37 2.64
CA ILE A 53 -16.71 17.84 3.28
C ILE A 53 -16.68 19.35 3.45
N ASP A 54 -15.78 19.84 4.27
CA ASP A 54 -15.43 21.28 4.33
C ASP A 54 -14.66 21.70 3.06
N GLY A 55 -15.41 22.01 1.99
CA GLY A 55 -14.86 22.44 0.70
C GLY A 55 -14.03 23.72 0.82
N ALA A 56 -14.42 24.63 1.70
CA ALA A 56 -13.71 25.91 1.89
C ALA A 56 -12.29 25.67 2.46
N SER A 57 -12.14 24.76 3.42
CA SER A 57 -10.82 24.37 3.92
C SER A 57 -10.03 23.64 2.84
N PHE A 58 -10.67 22.73 2.11
CA PHE A 58 -10.01 21.99 1.04
C PHE A 58 -9.42 22.92 -0.01
N ASP A 59 -10.21 23.85 -0.54
CA ASP A 59 -9.79 24.77 -1.60
C ASP A 59 -8.64 25.69 -1.13
N LYS A 60 -8.72 26.20 0.10
CA LYS A 60 -7.66 27.04 0.66
C LYS A 60 -6.35 26.29 0.84
N ILE A 61 -6.41 25.07 1.35
CA ILE A 61 -5.23 24.22 1.58
C ILE A 61 -4.63 23.78 0.25
N ASP A 62 -5.46 23.35 -0.71
CA ASP A 62 -5.01 22.97 -2.05
C ASP A 62 -4.32 24.15 -2.75
N ALA A 63 -4.91 25.33 -2.72
CA ALA A 63 -4.30 26.55 -3.26
C ALA A 63 -2.99 26.91 -2.57
N PHE A 64 -2.92 26.78 -1.25
CA PHE A 64 -1.70 27.04 -0.47
C PHE A 64 -0.57 26.09 -0.88
N ILE A 65 -0.86 24.79 -1.02
CA ILE A 65 0.12 23.80 -1.45
C ILE A 65 0.61 24.10 -2.87
N LYS A 66 -0.29 24.34 -3.82
CA LYS A 66 0.03 24.63 -5.22
C LYS A 66 0.84 25.89 -5.42
N ASN A 67 0.58 26.93 -4.61
CA ASN A 67 1.28 28.22 -4.68
C ASN A 67 2.54 28.27 -3.83
N HIS A 68 2.85 27.23 -3.07
CA HIS A 68 4.03 27.22 -2.21
C HIS A 68 5.32 27.26 -3.05
N PRO A 69 6.33 28.10 -2.70
CA PRO A 69 7.56 28.26 -3.50
C PRO A 69 8.32 26.96 -3.76
N LYS A 70 8.31 26.05 -2.80
CA LYS A 70 8.98 24.75 -2.87
C LYS A 70 8.12 23.66 -3.53
N LYS A 71 6.87 23.98 -3.90
CA LYS A 71 5.92 23.07 -4.57
C LYS A 71 5.91 21.65 -4.00
N PRO A 72 5.57 21.47 -2.73
CA PRO A 72 5.60 20.14 -2.10
C PRO A 72 4.66 19.16 -2.82
N VAL A 73 5.13 17.93 -2.98
CA VAL A 73 4.34 16.89 -3.65
C VAL A 73 3.20 16.43 -2.73
N VAL A 74 1.98 16.47 -3.23
CA VAL A 74 0.78 16.00 -2.55
C VAL A 74 0.16 14.82 -3.29
N LYS A 75 -0.18 13.76 -2.55
CA LYS A 75 -0.99 12.63 -3.02
C LYS A 75 -2.39 12.78 -2.45
N THR A 76 -3.38 13.04 -3.29
CA THR A 76 -4.77 13.14 -2.87
C THR A 76 -5.51 11.85 -3.22
N VAL A 77 -6.18 11.26 -2.22
CA VAL A 77 -6.97 10.04 -2.37
C VAL A 77 -8.41 10.34 -1.97
N GLN A 78 -9.35 9.95 -2.82
CA GLN A 78 -10.78 10.03 -2.48
C GLN A 78 -11.13 8.83 -1.60
N LYS A 79 -11.80 9.09 -0.46
CA LYS A 79 -12.31 8.07 0.46
C LYS A 79 -13.80 8.32 0.70
N GLY A 80 -14.58 7.24 0.76
CA GLY A 80 -16.02 7.37 1.00
C GLY A 80 -16.85 7.82 -0.19
N ARG A 81 -18.17 7.96 0.03
CA ARG A 81 -19.18 8.27 -1.01
C ARG A 81 -19.58 9.74 -1.04
N GLU A 82 -19.28 10.47 0.04
CA GLU A 82 -19.74 11.87 0.24
C GLU A 82 -18.66 12.89 -0.14
N GLY A 83 -17.69 12.51 -0.97
CA GLY A 83 -16.62 13.39 -1.41
C GLY A 83 -15.45 13.49 -0.43
N GLU A 84 -15.38 12.63 0.58
CA GLU A 84 -14.28 12.57 1.53
C GLU A 84 -12.95 12.38 0.83
N ARG A 85 -11.94 13.12 1.28
CA ARG A 85 -10.61 13.13 0.67
C ARG A 85 -9.52 13.15 1.72
N VAL A 86 -8.38 12.57 1.36
CA VAL A 86 -7.19 12.62 2.20
C VAL A 86 -6.01 13.08 1.35
N MET A 87 -5.32 14.09 1.85
CA MET A 87 -4.07 14.58 1.27
C MET A 87 -2.89 14.04 2.08
N TYR A 88 -1.93 13.42 1.40
CA TYR A 88 -0.70 12.90 1.97
C TYR A 88 0.49 13.69 1.44
N LEU A 89 1.32 14.22 2.34
CA LEU A 89 2.48 15.01 2.00
C LEU A 89 3.73 14.47 2.72
N LYS A 90 4.79 14.18 1.96
CA LYS A 90 6.10 13.80 2.51
C LYS A 90 6.88 15.02 3.00
N LEU A 91 6.70 16.14 2.33
CA LEU A 91 7.37 17.42 2.59
C LEU A 91 8.90 17.31 2.54
N ASP A 92 9.43 16.39 1.70
CA ASP A 92 10.87 16.15 1.61
C ASP A 92 11.62 17.35 1.00
N GLU A 93 10.91 18.22 0.29
CA GLU A 93 11.41 19.47 -0.29
C GLU A 93 11.67 20.56 0.76
N LEU A 94 11.14 20.37 1.98
CA LEU A 94 11.19 21.34 3.06
C LEU A 94 12.21 20.93 4.14
N SER A 95 12.96 21.89 4.66
CA SER A 95 13.76 21.69 5.86
C SER A 95 12.88 21.43 7.09
N LYS A 96 13.45 20.94 8.17
CA LYS A 96 12.70 20.64 9.41
C LYS A 96 11.94 21.87 9.96
N LYS A 97 12.54 23.05 9.89
CA LYS A 97 11.91 24.30 10.30
C LYS A 97 10.75 24.68 9.38
N GLU A 98 10.99 24.61 8.05
CA GLU A 98 9.96 24.92 7.06
C GLU A 98 8.77 23.93 7.13
N LYS A 99 9.01 22.63 7.39
CA LYS A 99 7.92 21.66 7.63
C LYS A 99 7.02 22.08 8.77
N HIS A 100 7.62 22.53 9.87
CA HIS A 100 6.87 22.98 11.03
C HIS A 100 6.03 24.24 10.75
N GLU A 101 6.62 25.21 10.05
CA GLU A 101 5.92 26.43 9.64
C GLU A 101 4.80 26.11 8.64
N PHE A 102 5.06 25.26 7.65
CA PHE A 102 4.07 24.79 6.68
C PHE A 102 2.85 24.16 7.36
N ILE A 103 3.07 23.25 8.31
CA ILE A 103 1.97 22.58 9.03
C ILE A 103 1.15 23.60 9.82
N LYS A 104 1.80 24.56 10.48
CA LYS A 104 1.09 25.64 11.20
C LYS A 104 0.23 26.50 10.26
N GLU A 105 0.73 26.82 9.07
CA GLU A 105 -0.06 27.60 8.10
C GLU A 105 -1.26 26.77 7.60
N VAL A 106 -1.09 25.47 7.32
CA VAL A 106 -2.20 24.58 6.97
C VAL A 106 -3.26 24.57 8.06
N GLU A 107 -2.87 24.47 9.34
CA GLU A 107 -3.80 24.48 10.47
C GLU A 107 -4.62 25.78 10.58
N LYS A 108 -4.03 26.93 10.21
CA LYS A 108 -4.74 28.23 10.19
C LYS A 108 -5.78 28.32 9.06
N LEU A 109 -5.60 27.58 7.98
CA LEU A 109 -6.51 27.57 6.83
C LEU A 109 -7.78 26.75 7.07
N ILE A 110 -7.81 25.93 8.12
CA ILE A 110 -8.97 25.10 8.46
C ILE A 110 -10.09 25.98 9.02
N VAL A 111 -11.23 25.96 8.33
CA VAL A 111 -12.43 26.69 8.73
C VAL A 111 -13.24 25.87 9.73
N ASN A 112 -13.48 24.59 9.43
CA ASN A 112 -14.24 23.70 10.31
C ASN A 112 -13.35 22.56 10.84
N LYS A 113 -12.87 22.70 12.06
CA LYS A 113 -11.99 21.72 12.72
C LYS A 113 -12.66 20.36 12.98
N ASN A 114 -13.98 20.30 12.97
CA ASN A 114 -14.70 19.02 13.15
C ASN A 114 -14.69 18.16 11.87
N LEU A 115 -14.54 18.79 10.70
CA LEU A 115 -14.56 18.15 9.40
C LEU A 115 -13.16 17.96 8.79
N VAL A 116 -12.11 18.49 9.43
CA VAL A 116 -10.73 18.33 8.96
C VAL A 116 -9.88 17.78 10.08
N LYS A 117 -9.26 16.64 9.83
CA LYS A 117 -8.33 15.99 10.76
C LYS A 117 -6.91 16.07 10.22
N ILE A 118 -5.97 16.41 11.09
CA ILE A 118 -4.54 16.46 10.77
C ILE A 118 -3.81 15.39 11.57
N GLN A 119 -3.01 14.59 10.88
CA GLN A 119 -2.05 13.65 11.49
C GLN A 119 -0.65 13.97 11.00
N ARG A 120 0.31 14.00 11.94
CA ARG A 120 1.72 14.28 11.65
C ARG A 120 2.56 13.03 11.82
N ASN A 121 3.58 12.87 10.97
CA ASN A 121 4.58 11.79 11.04
C ASN A 121 3.95 10.39 11.19
N PHE A 122 3.34 9.88 10.13
CA PHE A 122 2.72 8.56 10.11
C PHE A 122 3.27 7.68 8.98
N GLU A 123 3.02 6.39 9.09
CA GLU A 123 3.37 5.39 8.09
C GLU A 123 2.09 4.82 7.48
N LEU A 124 2.01 4.81 6.15
CA LEU A 124 0.92 4.22 5.40
C LEU A 124 1.37 2.87 4.84
N GLU A 125 0.62 1.82 5.11
CA GLU A 125 0.84 0.54 4.45
C GLU A 125 0.34 0.64 3.00
N THR A 126 1.24 0.45 2.05
CA THR A 126 0.89 0.46 0.63
C THR A 126 0.27 -0.89 0.29
N THR A 127 -1.05 -0.99 0.32
CA THR A 127 -1.73 -2.11 -0.33
C THR A 127 -1.60 -1.91 -1.83
N GLU A 128 -0.73 -2.68 -2.47
CA GLU A 128 -0.74 -2.77 -3.93
C GLU A 128 -2.08 -3.37 -4.35
N THR A 129 -2.97 -2.53 -4.87
CA THR A 129 -4.17 -2.98 -5.56
C THR A 129 -3.70 -3.56 -6.89
N LYS A 130 -3.75 -4.88 -6.99
CA LYS A 130 -3.50 -5.66 -8.21
C LYS A 130 -4.67 -5.49 -9.16
#